data_8fbfac1edad94812f9be6a05f43fb078
#
_entry.id   8fbfac1edad94812f9be6a05f43fb078
#
_cell.length_a   1.000
_cell.length_b   1.000
_cell.length_c   1.000
_cell.angle_alpha   90.00
_cell.angle_beta   90.00
_cell.angle_gamma   90.00
#
_symmetry.space_group_name_H-M   'P 1'
#
loop_
_entity.id
_entity.type
_entity.pdbx_description
1 polymer ?
#
loop_
_entity_poly.entity_id
_entity_poly.type
_entity_poly.pdbx_seq_one_letter_code
_entity_poly.pdbx_strand_id
1 'polypeptide(L)'
;MARMYLAISVLFGILFAFFMVLILLFDLPFLIGLALSLLAAVGVVLLQWAVSPAVIKWIYKIKWVNISYFPASIQDYIRSTCRENRIPVPALGVIEDGNPNAFAFGRTRRSAHLVVTEGIFKYCDEEEQRAVVAHEMGHIVHNDFVVMTVVAMVPLILYIFYRAAFRSIRYMKGGGKGKGQAVAAIAIAGVIAFLAYLFAQLIALMVSRYREYYADDFSARSTGRPNALSSALIKIAYGLAVEGKGQGMEQVKRQTRFETNPLMFFDARIARALAVQATTAGSYSKETLKRVMAWDLWNPWAFFSELTMTHPLPAKRIKALGKIASELGQTPYINFDLEQPESYWDDFLRDIFIRGSWALSIPIAIFVGWWLFPVGLMVAFFISLSALLFFAGLFGFVYLQVYKYPHNFASARVVDLLQEPKASPVR
;
A
#
# COMPACT_ATOMS: atom_id res chain seq x y z
N MET A 1 -0.20 19.36 -2.89
CA MET A 1 -0.98 19.86 -1.71
C MET A 1 -2.49 19.82 -1.96
N ALA A 2 -3.07 20.53 -2.96
CA ALA A 2 -4.52 20.57 -3.17
C ALA A 2 -5.21 19.18 -3.26
N ARG A 3 -4.66 18.24 -4.03
CA ARG A 3 -5.19 16.86 -4.15
C ARG A 3 -5.19 16.09 -2.82
N MET A 4 -4.20 16.31 -1.98
CA MET A 4 -4.13 15.68 -0.65
C MET A 4 -5.21 16.25 0.27
N TYR A 5 -5.39 17.57 0.33
CA TYR A 5 -6.46 18.20 1.11
C TYR A 5 -7.83 17.76 0.64
N LEU A 6 -8.04 17.65 -0.69
CA LEU A 6 -9.28 17.14 -1.25
C LEU A 6 -9.55 15.70 -0.79
N ALA A 7 -8.55 14.82 -0.85
CA ALA A 7 -8.67 13.44 -0.39
C ALA A 7 -9.03 13.35 1.10
N ILE A 8 -8.38 14.15 1.94
CA ILE A 8 -8.68 14.22 3.38
C ILE A 8 -10.11 14.73 3.61
N SER A 9 -10.55 15.75 2.88
CA SER A 9 -11.92 16.28 2.97
C SER A 9 -12.96 15.24 2.58
N VAL A 10 -12.72 14.49 1.50
CA VAL A 10 -13.61 13.38 1.09
C VAL A 10 -13.65 12.29 2.15
N LEU A 11 -12.50 11.95 2.75
CA LEU A 11 -12.42 10.96 3.82
C LEU A 11 -13.30 11.32 5.02
N PHE A 12 -13.22 12.57 5.49
CA PHE A 12 -14.09 13.05 6.57
C PHE A 12 -15.56 13.16 6.14
N GLY A 13 -15.83 13.50 4.88
CA GLY A 13 -17.18 13.48 4.30
C GLY A 13 -17.82 12.09 4.36
N ILE A 14 -17.05 11.02 4.06
CA ILE A 14 -17.50 9.64 4.17
C ILE A 14 -17.88 9.31 5.62
N LEU A 15 -17.03 9.68 6.57
CA LEU A 15 -17.28 9.43 7.99
C LEU A 15 -18.53 10.18 8.47
N PHE A 16 -18.69 11.44 8.08
CA PHE A 16 -19.87 12.25 8.40
C PHE A 16 -21.15 11.63 7.81
N ALA A 17 -21.13 11.28 6.51
CA ALA A 17 -22.27 10.65 5.84
C ALA A 17 -22.65 9.32 6.52
N PHE A 18 -21.66 8.51 6.92
CA PHE A 18 -21.90 7.28 7.65
C PHE A 18 -22.66 7.53 8.98
N PHE A 19 -22.22 8.51 9.78
CA PHE A 19 -22.92 8.84 11.03
C PHE A 19 -24.34 9.38 10.81
N MET A 20 -24.55 10.19 9.73
CA MET A 20 -25.89 10.63 9.36
C MET A 20 -26.82 9.46 9.05
N VAL A 21 -26.32 8.45 8.32
CA VAL A 21 -27.10 7.23 8.04
C VAL A 21 -27.46 6.49 9.33
N LEU A 22 -26.51 6.35 10.28
CA LEU A 22 -26.80 5.70 11.57
C LEU A 22 -27.88 6.44 12.37
N ILE A 23 -27.83 7.77 12.41
CA ILE A 23 -28.84 8.60 13.07
C ILE A 23 -30.23 8.35 12.48
N LEU A 24 -30.34 8.33 11.15
CA LEU A 24 -31.58 8.08 10.42
C LEU A 24 -32.11 6.64 10.64
N LEU A 25 -31.23 5.65 10.66
CA LEU A 25 -31.62 4.23 10.82
C LEU A 25 -32.10 3.87 12.23
N PHE A 26 -31.54 4.51 13.25
CA PHE A 26 -31.80 4.19 14.65
C PHE A 26 -32.64 5.22 15.39
N ASP A 27 -33.17 6.22 14.67
CA ASP A 27 -33.98 7.33 15.21
C ASP A 27 -33.35 7.96 16.48
N LEU A 28 -32.02 8.10 16.44
CA LEU A 28 -31.25 8.65 17.55
C LEU A 28 -31.46 10.16 17.64
N PRO A 29 -31.58 10.73 18.84
CA PRO A 29 -31.54 12.19 19.00
C PRO A 29 -30.24 12.70 18.35
N PHE A 30 -30.39 13.48 17.27
CA PHE A 30 -29.31 13.89 16.39
C PHE A 30 -28.06 14.39 17.14
N LEU A 31 -28.24 15.30 18.08
CA LEU A 31 -27.15 15.92 18.83
C LEU A 31 -26.40 14.94 19.74
N ILE A 32 -27.12 14.01 20.38
CA ILE A 32 -26.52 13.02 21.29
C ILE A 32 -25.74 11.98 20.49
N GLY A 33 -26.31 11.44 19.42
CA GLY A 33 -25.65 10.47 18.57
C GLY A 33 -24.39 11.05 17.92
N LEU A 34 -24.46 12.30 17.40
CA LEU A 34 -23.32 13.00 16.83
C LEU A 34 -22.20 13.24 17.85
N ALA A 35 -22.56 13.74 19.06
CA ALA A 35 -21.59 14.02 20.10
C ALA A 35 -20.86 12.75 20.57
N LEU A 36 -21.58 11.66 20.86
CA LEU A 36 -20.98 10.38 21.28
C LEU A 36 -20.08 9.79 20.19
N SER A 37 -20.50 9.87 18.93
CA SER A 37 -19.71 9.36 17.80
C SER A 37 -18.41 10.15 17.62
N LEU A 38 -18.50 11.48 17.71
CA LEU A 38 -17.33 12.35 17.60
C LEU A 38 -16.36 12.11 18.77
N LEU A 39 -16.88 11.98 19.98
CA LEU A 39 -16.08 11.73 21.18
C LEU A 39 -15.37 10.38 21.11
N ALA A 40 -16.05 9.32 20.67
CA ALA A 40 -15.46 8.01 20.46
C ALA A 40 -14.37 8.04 19.38
N ALA A 41 -14.63 8.72 18.25
CA ALA A 41 -13.67 8.89 17.18
C ALA A 41 -12.40 9.59 17.65
N VAL A 42 -12.55 10.73 18.32
CA VAL A 42 -11.42 11.49 18.89
C VAL A 42 -10.67 10.64 19.94
N GLY A 43 -11.38 9.92 20.79
CA GLY A 43 -10.77 9.05 21.81
C GLY A 43 -9.89 7.96 21.21
N VAL A 44 -10.36 7.28 20.16
CA VAL A 44 -9.59 6.24 19.45
C VAL A 44 -8.32 6.83 18.81
N VAL A 45 -8.42 8.01 18.19
CA VAL A 45 -7.27 8.70 17.59
C VAL A 45 -6.23 9.08 18.61
N LEU A 46 -6.67 9.71 19.70
CA LEU A 46 -5.75 10.13 20.77
C LEU A 46 -5.04 8.92 21.38
N LEU A 47 -5.77 7.82 21.58
CA LEU A 47 -5.19 6.57 22.06
C LEU A 47 -4.15 6.02 21.08
N GLN A 48 -4.50 5.90 19.80
CA GLN A 48 -3.59 5.43 18.76
C GLN A 48 -2.35 6.32 18.67
N TRP A 49 -2.53 7.63 18.63
CA TRP A 49 -1.43 8.60 18.58
C TRP A 49 -0.52 8.49 19.81
N ALA A 50 -1.09 8.30 21.00
CA ALA A 50 -0.32 8.19 22.24
C ALA A 50 0.48 6.88 22.32
N VAL A 51 -0.10 5.75 21.85
CA VAL A 51 0.46 4.40 22.03
C VAL A 51 1.40 4.00 20.89
N SER A 52 1.15 4.49 19.68
CA SER A 52 1.86 4.06 18.44
C SER A 52 3.38 4.05 18.58
N PRO A 53 4.09 5.10 19.07
CA PRO A 53 5.55 5.06 19.17
C PRO A 53 6.10 4.03 20.15
N ALA A 54 5.34 3.74 21.22
CA ALA A 54 5.73 2.73 22.21
C ALA A 54 5.65 1.32 21.61
N VAL A 55 4.59 1.05 20.83
CA VAL A 55 4.42 -0.22 20.12
C VAL A 55 5.53 -0.44 19.12
N ILE A 56 5.89 0.58 18.32
CA ILE A 56 6.99 0.50 17.36
C ILE A 56 8.30 0.15 18.05
N LYS A 57 8.65 0.87 19.11
CA LYS A 57 9.87 0.61 19.90
C LYS A 57 9.92 -0.82 20.45
N TRP A 58 8.79 -1.33 20.89
CA TRP A 58 8.69 -2.69 21.43
C TRP A 58 8.85 -3.77 20.35
N ILE A 59 8.25 -3.56 19.16
CA ILE A 59 8.27 -4.54 18.07
C ILE A 59 9.68 -4.64 17.44
N TYR A 60 10.35 -3.51 17.19
CA TYR A 60 11.53 -3.47 16.31
C TYR A 60 12.88 -3.64 17.03
N LYS A 61 12.95 -3.76 18.35
CA LYS A 61 14.19 -3.93 19.12
C LYS A 61 15.29 -2.94 18.69
N ILE A 62 14.95 -1.66 18.61
CA ILE A 62 15.81 -0.61 18.09
C ILE A 62 17.01 -0.37 19.03
N LYS A 63 18.22 -0.40 18.51
CA LYS A 63 19.42 0.07 19.20
C LYS A 63 19.54 1.60 19.03
N TRP A 64 19.41 2.33 20.11
CA TRP A 64 19.56 3.79 20.10
C TRP A 64 21.03 4.16 20.01
N VAL A 65 21.37 5.01 19.04
CA VAL A 65 22.75 5.42 18.74
C VAL A 65 22.92 6.93 18.81
N ASN A 66 24.15 7.37 19.04
CA ASN A 66 24.50 8.78 18.92
C ASN A 66 24.62 9.15 17.43
N ILE A 67 24.47 10.43 17.11
CA ILE A 67 24.63 10.92 15.72
C ILE A 67 26.00 10.61 15.15
N SER A 68 27.05 10.50 15.99
CA SER A 68 28.38 10.09 15.60
C SER A 68 28.52 8.69 15.02
N TYR A 69 27.47 7.88 15.12
CA TYR A 69 27.40 6.58 14.45
C TYR A 69 27.33 6.69 12.93
N PHE A 70 26.77 7.79 12.44
CA PHE A 70 26.61 8.05 11.00
C PHE A 70 27.84 8.70 10.40
N PRO A 71 28.10 8.57 9.08
CA PRO A 71 29.13 9.33 8.38
C PRO A 71 28.99 10.84 8.60
N ALA A 72 30.12 11.56 8.59
CA ALA A 72 30.13 13.00 8.89
C ALA A 72 29.20 13.83 8.01
N SER A 73 29.13 13.50 6.71
CA SER A 73 28.25 14.19 5.76
C SER A 73 26.76 14.03 6.10
N ILE A 74 26.39 12.87 6.65
CA ILE A 74 25.01 12.60 7.08
C ILE A 74 24.71 13.31 8.39
N GLN A 75 25.69 13.35 9.32
CA GLN A 75 25.57 14.14 10.57
C GLN A 75 25.30 15.60 10.27
N ASP A 76 26.13 16.19 9.38
CA ASP A 76 26.02 17.61 9.01
C ASP A 76 24.67 17.87 8.29
N TYR A 77 24.23 16.97 7.43
CA TYR A 77 22.95 17.07 6.77
C TYR A 77 21.78 17.05 7.77
N ILE A 78 21.78 16.11 8.71
CA ILE A 78 20.73 16.04 9.76
C ILE A 78 20.71 17.33 10.58
N ARG A 79 21.88 17.82 11.01
CA ARG A 79 22.02 19.04 11.84
C ARG A 79 21.57 20.28 11.09
N SER A 80 21.97 20.45 9.82
CA SER A 80 21.57 21.60 9.00
C SER A 80 20.05 21.58 8.75
N THR A 81 19.51 20.45 8.32
CA THR A 81 18.07 20.29 8.09
C THR A 81 17.25 20.58 9.35
N CYS A 82 17.70 20.08 10.51
CA CYS A 82 17.03 20.37 11.78
C CYS A 82 17.05 21.85 12.14
N ARG A 83 18.18 22.53 11.90
CA ARG A 83 18.35 23.96 12.17
C ARG A 83 17.48 24.83 11.25
N GLU A 84 17.48 24.51 9.94
CA GLU A 84 16.71 25.23 8.94
C GLU A 84 15.19 25.11 9.19
N ASN A 85 14.73 23.92 9.61
CA ASN A 85 13.31 23.65 9.85
C ASN A 85 12.88 23.89 11.32
N ARG A 86 13.80 24.34 12.18
CA ARG A 86 13.55 24.63 13.61
C ARG A 86 12.96 23.43 14.36
N ILE A 87 13.52 22.25 14.12
CA ILE A 87 13.16 21.01 14.81
C ILE A 87 14.36 20.45 15.56
N PRO A 88 14.15 19.73 16.66
CA PRO A 88 15.24 19.05 17.34
C PRO A 88 15.78 17.91 16.47
N VAL A 89 17.03 17.54 16.70
CA VAL A 89 17.61 16.33 16.08
C VAL A 89 16.78 15.13 16.54
N PRO A 90 16.25 14.31 15.61
CA PRO A 90 15.47 13.13 15.98
C PRO A 90 16.31 12.13 16.76
N ALA A 91 15.68 11.32 17.59
CA ALA A 91 16.38 10.20 18.20
C ALA A 91 16.75 9.20 17.11
N LEU A 92 18.04 8.84 17.04
CA LEU A 92 18.57 7.96 16.00
C LEU A 92 18.66 6.52 16.48
N GLY A 93 18.25 5.59 15.64
CA GLY A 93 18.26 4.18 15.95
C GLY A 93 18.78 3.33 14.81
N VAL A 94 19.33 2.17 15.16
CA VAL A 94 19.78 1.15 14.20
C VAL A 94 19.13 -0.17 14.55
N ILE A 95 18.72 -0.90 13.52
CA ILE A 95 18.22 -2.27 13.64
C ILE A 95 19.23 -3.21 13.00
N GLU A 96 19.58 -4.28 13.70
CA GLU A 96 20.42 -5.37 13.20
C GLU A 96 19.64 -6.22 12.18
N ASP A 97 19.39 -5.64 11.01
CA ASP A 97 18.77 -6.31 9.88
C ASP A 97 19.63 -6.06 8.64
N GLY A 98 20.03 -7.14 7.97
CA GLY A 98 20.81 -7.08 6.74
C GLY A 98 20.02 -6.56 5.54
N ASN A 99 18.70 -6.43 5.63
CA ASN A 99 17.90 -5.84 4.56
C ASN A 99 17.99 -4.30 4.62
N PRO A 100 18.35 -3.61 3.51
CA PRO A 100 18.44 -2.16 3.53
C PRO A 100 17.04 -1.55 3.68
N ASN A 101 16.85 -0.82 4.77
CA ASN A 101 15.60 -0.12 5.05
C ASN A 101 15.83 1.06 5.98
N ALA A 102 14.92 2.03 5.92
CA ALA A 102 14.85 3.14 6.85
C ALA A 102 13.39 3.49 7.11
N PHE A 103 13.11 4.11 8.24
CA PHE A 103 11.80 4.67 8.52
C PHE A 103 11.88 5.72 9.63
N ALA A 104 10.98 6.69 9.55
CA ALA A 104 10.79 7.66 10.59
C ALA A 104 9.45 7.43 11.31
N PHE A 105 9.40 7.68 12.61
CA PHE A 105 8.18 7.60 13.40
C PHE A 105 8.20 8.57 14.58
N GLY A 106 7.03 8.88 15.10
CA GLY A 106 6.91 9.80 16.23
C GLY A 106 5.47 10.23 16.45
N ARG A 107 5.25 11.06 17.48
CA ARG A 107 3.96 11.73 17.68
C ARG A 107 3.90 13.05 16.92
N THR A 108 4.99 13.77 16.92
CA THR A 108 5.16 15.06 16.25
C THR A 108 6.59 15.18 15.74
N ARG A 109 6.86 16.14 14.88
CA ARG A 109 8.22 16.44 14.40
C ARG A 109 9.22 16.76 15.53
N ARG A 110 8.74 17.17 16.73
CA ARG A 110 9.60 17.43 17.89
C ARG A 110 9.97 16.18 18.69
N SER A 111 9.21 15.11 18.55
CA SER A 111 9.44 13.81 19.18
C SER A 111 9.67 12.69 18.17
N ALA A 112 10.28 13.05 17.05
CA ALA A 112 10.55 12.15 15.96
C ALA A 112 11.74 11.22 16.26
N HIS A 113 11.68 10.04 15.67
CA HIS A 113 12.72 9.04 15.68
C HIS A 113 13.02 8.69 14.22
N LEU A 114 14.29 8.56 13.88
CA LEU A 114 14.77 8.11 12.58
C LEU A 114 15.56 6.82 12.79
N VAL A 115 15.15 5.77 12.12
CA VAL A 115 15.73 4.44 12.26
C VAL A 115 16.18 3.94 10.90
N VAL A 116 17.40 3.37 10.88
CA VAL A 116 17.96 2.72 9.70
C VAL A 116 18.34 1.28 10.04
N THR A 117 18.37 0.41 9.05
CA THR A 117 18.90 -0.95 9.20
C THR A 117 20.38 -0.99 8.84
N GLU A 118 21.11 -1.99 9.35
CA GLU A 118 22.52 -2.21 8.97
C GLU A 118 22.68 -2.46 7.47
N GLY A 119 21.66 -3.00 6.82
CA GLY A 119 21.64 -3.19 5.38
C GLY A 119 21.83 -1.91 4.56
N ILE A 120 21.40 -0.74 5.07
CA ILE A 120 21.62 0.54 4.39
C ILE A 120 23.13 0.83 4.28
N PHE A 121 23.89 0.60 5.37
CA PHE A 121 25.34 0.83 5.37
C PHE A 121 26.10 -0.17 4.51
N LYS A 122 25.53 -1.38 4.35
CA LYS A 122 26.15 -2.45 3.55
C LYS A 122 25.95 -2.27 2.04
N TYR A 123 24.75 -1.84 1.61
CA TYR A 123 24.37 -1.86 0.19
C TYR A 123 24.33 -0.48 -0.47
N CYS A 124 24.22 0.59 0.30
CA CYS A 124 24.17 1.96 -0.19
C CYS A 124 25.50 2.65 0.04
N ASP A 125 25.97 3.41 -0.94
CA ASP A 125 27.08 4.33 -0.74
C ASP A 125 26.66 5.55 0.11
N GLU A 126 27.62 6.39 0.49
CA GLU A 126 27.36 7.51 1.42
C GLU A 126 26.37 8.54 0.87
N GLU A 127 26.37 8.79 -0.45
CA GLU A 127 25.42 9.70 -1.08
C GLU A 127 23.99 9.12 -1.10
N GLU A 128 23.88 7.83 -1.37
CA GLU A 128 22.62 7.09 -1.32
C GLU A 128 22.08 7.02 0.11
N GLN A 129 22.93 6.71 1.09
CA GLN A 129 22.57 6.73 2.52
C GLN A 129 22.03 8.10 2.91
N ARG A 130 22.73 9.19 2.50
CA ARG A 130 22.31 10.57 2.75
C ARG A 130 20.98 10.87 2.09
N ALA A 131 20.74 10.39 0.86
CA ALA A 131 19.48 10.60 0.16
C ALA A 131 18.33 9.85 0.84
N VAL A 132 18.53 8.63 1.34
CA VAL A 132 17.54 7.88 2.12
C VAL A 132 17.24 8.57 3.45
N VAL A 133 18.28 9.00 4.18
CA VAL A 133 18.10 9.76 5.42
C VAL A 133 17.37 11.07 5.16
N ALA A 134 17.65 11.74 4.04
CA ALA A 134 16.97 12.96 3.63
C ALA A 134 15.49 12.73 3.33
N HIS A 135 15.15 11.58 2.72
CA HIS A 135 13.77 11.19 2.51
C HIS A 135 13.03 11.01 3.84
N GLU A 136 13.62 10.32 4.81
CA GLU A 136 13.05 10.14 6.14
C GLU A 136 12.92 11.49 6.90
N MET A 137 13.91 12.36 6.75
CA MET A 137 13.83 13.73 7.28
C MET A 137 12.69 14.52 6.63
N GLY A 138 12.38 14.27 5.36
CA GLY A 138 11.21 14.84 4.68
C GLY A 138 9.90 14.49 5.39
N HIS A 139 9.70 13.23 5.79
CA HIS A 139 8.56 12.81 6.58
C HIS A 139 8.48 13.53 7.94
N ILE A 140 9.61 13.73 8.60
CA ILE A 140 9.68 14.46 9.87
C ILE A 140 9.31 15.93 9.66
N VAL A 141 9.92 16.59 8.69
CA VAL A 141 9.71 18.03 8.40
C VAL A 141 8.26 18.30 8.02
N HIS A 142 7.65 17.44 7.21
CA HIS A 142 6.25 17.56 6.78
C HIS A 142 5.24 17.12 7.84
N ASN A 143 5.70 16.62 9.00
CA ASN A 143 4.85 16.16 10.11
C ASN A 143 3.92 15.01 9.71
N ASP A 144 4.42 14.08 8.90
CA ASP A 144 3.69 12.99 8.28
C ASP A 144 3.00 12.08 9.28
N PHE A 145 3.59 11.88 10.44
CA PHE A 145 3.04 11.04 11.52
C PHE A 145 1.65 11.52 11.97
N VAL A 146 1.49 12.85 12.10
CA VAL A 146 0.20 13.44 12.51
C VAL A 146 -0.81 13.27 11.39
N VAL A 147 -0.43 13.61 10.15
CA VAL A 147 -1.33 13.49 9.00
C VAL A 147 -1.79 12.05 8.82
N MET A 148 -0.86 11.09 8.84
CA MET A 148 -1.19 9.67 8.66
C MET A 148 -1.99 9.11 9.82
N THR A 149 -1.75 9.57 11.06
CA THR A 149 -2.59 9.18 12.22
C THR A 149 -4.03 9.63 12.01
N VAL A 150 -4.24 10.88 11.61
CA VAL A 150 -5.58 11.44 11.34
C VAL A 150 -6.25 10.72 10.16
N VAL A 151 -5.52 10.48 9.09
CA VAL A 151 -6.02 9.80 7.88
C VAL A 151 -6.40 8.35 8.16
N ALA A 152 -5.56 7.61 8.89
CA ALA A 152 -5.82 6.20 9.23
C ALA A 152 -6.98 6.01 10.22
N MET A 153 -7.39 7.06 10.91
CA MET A 153 -8.49 7.02 11.87
C MET A 153 -9.81 6.65 11.21
N VAL A 154 -10.12 7.27 10.07
CA VAL A 154 -11.44 7.11 9.43
C VAL A 154 -11.70 5.66 9.03
N PRO A 155 -10.83 4.97 8.27
CA PRO A 155 -11.04 3.55 7.97
C PRO A 155 -11.05 2.69 9.24
N LEU A 156 -10.25 3.02 10.28
CA LEU A 156 -10.24 2.27 11.52
C LEU A 156 -11.60 2.34 12.25
N ILE A 157 -12.20 3.52 12.34
CA ILE A 157 -13.51 3.70 12.96
C ILE A 157 -14.56 2.88 12.20
N LEU A 158 -14.60 3.01 10.88
CA LEU A 158 -15.56 2.28 10.04
C LEU A 158 -15.34 0.76 10.14
N TYR A 159 -14.08 0.29 10.23
CA TYR A 159 -13.73 -1.10 10.49
C TYR A 159 -14.32 -1.60 11.82
N ILE A 160 -14.14 -0.84 12.90
CA ILE A 160 -14.67 -1.19 14.23
C ILE A 160 -16.19 -1.30 14.17
N PHE A 161 -16.85 -0.33 13.52
CA PHE A 161 -18.31 -0.33 13.39
C PHE A 161 -18.84 -1.54 12.63
N TYR A 162 -18.32 -1.83 11.43
CA TYR A 162 -18.82 -2.99 10.68
C TYR A 162 -18.54 -4.30 11.41
N ARG A 163 -17.40 -4.44 12.07
CA ARG A 163 -17.07 -5.63 12.89
C ARG A 163 -18.01 -5.77 14.07
N ALA A 164 -18.33 -4.68 14.76
CA ALA A 164 -19.27 -4.68 15.86
C ALA A 164 -20.69 -5.04 15.40
N ALA A 165 -21.15 -4.45 14.27
CA ALA A 165 -22.46 -4.74 13.70
C ALA A 165 -22.62 -6.23 13.37
N PHE A 166 -21.69 -6.82 12.60
CA PHE A 166 -21.76 -8.24 12.27
C PHE A 166 -21.56 -9.16 13.47
N ARG A 167 -20.80 -8.75 14.47
CA ARG A 167 -20.66 -9.50 15.72
C ARG A 167 -21.96 -9.49 16.54
N SER A 168 -22.63 -8.34 16.65
CA SER A 168 -23.90 -8.18 17.36
C SER A 168 -24.99 -9.09 16.81
N ILE A 169 -25.10 -9.23 15.51
CA ILE A 169 -26.08 -10.11 14.85
C ILE A 169 -25.92 -11.56 15.31
N ARG A 170 -24.68 -12.04 15.50
CA ARG A 170 -24.41 -13.41 15.97
C ARG A 170 -24.92 -13.68 17.40
N TYR A 171 -24.99 -12.67 18.25
CA TYR A 171 -25.44 -12.80 19.65
C TYR A 171 -26.94 -12.55 19.81
N MET A 172 -27.63 -12.00 18.79
CA MET A 172 -29.06 -11.73 18.81
C MET A 172 -29.89 -13.02 18.54
N LYS A 173 -29.53 -14.17 19.13
CA LYS A 173 -30.26 -15.43 19.05
C LYS A 173 -31.49 -15.37 19.97
N GLY A 174 -32.70 -15.63 19.40
CA GLY A 174 -33.97 -15.75 20.13
C GLY A 174 -35.12 -15.00 19.45
N GLY A 175 -36.32 -15.60 19.42
CA GLY A 175 -37.52 -15.05 18.80
C GLY A 175 -38.19 -13.98 19.68
N GLY A 176 -38.62 -12.87 19.07
CA GLY A 176 -39.46 -11.84 19.69
C GLY A 176 -39.95 -10.87 18.63
N LYS A 177 -41.19 -10.32 18.82
CA LYS A 177 -41.75 -9.29 17.94
C LYS A 177 -40.80 -8.05 17.90
N GLY A 178 -40.42 -7.60 16.70
CA GLY A 178 -39.52 -6.46 16.49
C GLY A 178 -38.02 -6.78 16.32
N LYS A 179 -37.55 -7.98 16.72
CA LYS A 179 -36.12 -8.35 16.58
C LYS A 179 -35.68 -8.47 15.12
N GLY A 180 -36.55 -8.89 14.20
CA GLY A 180 -36.25 -8.99 12.79
C GLY A 180 -35.86 -7.64 12.17
N GLN A 181 -36.60 -6.58 12.52
CA GLN A 181 -36.34 -5.23 12.04
C GLN A 181 -35.02 -4.67 12.62
N ALA A 182 -34.74 -4.90 13.91
CA ALA A 182 -33.48 -4.49 14.52
C ALA A 182 -32.27 -5.20 13.90
N VAL A 183 -32.36 -6.53 13.65
CA VAL A 183 -31.33 -7.30 12.98
C VAL A 183 -31.10 -6.78 11.55
N ALA A 184 -32.19 -6.49 10.81
CA ALA A 184 -32.08 -5.94 9.46
C ALA A 184 -31.41 -4.56 9.45
N ALA A 185 -31.77 -3.65 10.37
CA ALA A 185 -31.15 -2.34 10.49
C ALA A 185 -29.67 -2.43 10.82
N ILE A 186 -29.27 -3.29 11.75
CA ILE A 186 -27.87 -3.54 12.11
C ILE A 186 -27.11 -4.15 10.93
N ALA A 187 -27.71 -5.06 10.18
CA ALA A 187 -27.09 -5.66 9.00
C ALA A 187 -26.85 -4.61 7.91
N ILE A 188 -27.82 -3.76 7.61
CA ILE A 188 -27.72 -2.67 6.64
C ILE A 188 -26.63 -1.69 7.09
N ALA A 189 -26.63 -1.25 8.33
CA ALA A 189 -25.60 -0.38 8.89
C ALA A 189 -24.20 -1.01 8.79
N GLY A 190 -24.09 -2.32 9.06
CA GLY A 190 -22.84 -3.07 8.93
C GLY A 190 -22.32 -3.13 7.49
N VAL A 191 -23.20 -3.34 6.51
CA VAL A 191 -22.84 -3.35 5.07
C VAL A 191 -22.40 -1.95 4.63
N ILE A 192 -23.13 -0.89 5.01
CA ILE A 192 -22.78 0.48 4.68
C ILE A 192 -21.42 0.84 5.30
N ALA A 193 -21.19 0.49 6.56
CA ALA A 193 -19.90 0.70 7.23
C ALA A 193 -18.75 -0.05 6.54
N PHE A 194 -19.00 -1.28 6.08
CA PHE A 194 -18.01 -2.06 5.34
C PHE A 194 -17.64 -1.43 3.99
N LEU A 195 -18.62 -0.99 3.22
CA LEU A 195 -18.37 -0.31 1.95
C LEU A 195 -17.64 1.02 2.18
N ALA A 196 -18.09 1.82 3.15
CA ALA A 196 -17.44 3.07 3.52
C ALA A 196 -15.99 2.82 4.00
N TYR A 197 -15.74 1.75 4.76
CA TYR A 197 -14.39 1.33 5.16
C TYR A 197 -13.50 1.05 3.96
N LEU A 198 -13.98 0.30 2.95
CA LEU A 198 -13.20 0.00 1.76
C LEU A 198 -12.79 1.28 1.01
N PHE A 199 -13.73 2.21 0.80
CA PHE A 199 -13.44 3.48 0.16
C PHE A 199 -12.48 4.34 0.99
N ALA A 200 -12.71 4.44 2.29
CA ALA A 200 -11.83 5.19 3.19
C ALA A 200 -10.40 4.61 3.21
N GLN A 201 -10.28 3.28 3.19
CA GLN A 201 -8.98 2.60 3.11
C GLN A 201 -8.21 2.94 1.84
N LEU A 202 -8.89 2.92 0.68
CA LEU A 202 -8.26 3.29 -0.60
C LEU A 202 -7.79 4.75 -0.60
N ILE A 203 -8.59 5.67 -0.04
CA ILE A 203 -8.21 7.08 0.08
C ILE A 203 -7.03 7.26 1.02
N ALA A 204 -7.03 6.58 2.18
CA ALA A 204 -5.92 6.63 3.13
C ALA A 204 -4.60 6.14 2.50
N LEU A 205 -4.64 5.04 1.73
CA LEU A 205 -3.50 4.53 0.98
C LEU A 205 -3.05 5.50 -0.12
N MET A 206 -3.99 6.17 -0.78
CA MET A 206 -3.67 7.20 -1.77
C MET A 206 -2.96 8.39 -1.13
N VAL A 207 -3.41 8.86 0.03
CA VAL A 207 -2.73 9.93 0.80
C VAL A 207 -1.33 9.50 1.20
N SER A 208 -1.15 8.26 1.69
CA SER A 208 0.15 7.69 2.00
C SER A 208 1.10 7.78 0.81
N ARG A 209 0.67 7.33 -0.38
CA ARG A 209 1.48 7.41 -1.61
C ARG A 209 1.83 8.84 -2.03
N TYR A 210 0.93 9.80 -1.87
CA TYR A 210 1.26 11.21 -2.16
C TYR A 210 2.35 11.73 -1.25
N ARG A 211 2.38 11.32 0.00
CA ARG A 211 3.41 11.75 0.97
C ARG A 211 4.79 11.25 0.60
N GLU A 212 4.89 10.05 0.03
CA GLU A 212 6.14 9.54 -0.51
C GLU A 212 6.74 10.46 -1.56
N TYR A 213 5.92 10.96 -2.50
CA TYR A 213 6.39 11.92 -3.50
C TYR A 213 6.85 13.25 -2.91
N TYR A 214 6.25 13.71 -1.81
CA TYR A 214 6.73 14.91 -1.10
C TYR A 214 8.04 14.67 -0.37
N ALA A 215 8.22 13.49 0.22
CA ALA A 215 9.48 13.11 0.85
C ALA A 215 10.59 12.92 -0.20
N ASP A 216 10.26 12.35 -1.37
CA ASP A 216 11.18 12.24 -2.50
C ASP A 216 11.62 13.62 -3.02
N ASP A 217 10.67 14.53 -3.23
CA ASP A 217 10.96 15.91 -3.66
C ASP A 217 11.83 16.64 -2.63
N PHE A 218 11.52 16.51 -1.35
CA PHE A 218 12.32 17.06 -0.26
C PHE A 218 13.75 16.51 -0.28
N SER A 219 13.92 15.19 -0.36
CA SER A 219 15.24 14.56 -0.45
C SER A 219 16.01 15.04 -1.66
N ALA A 220 15.41 15.02 -2.83
CA ALA A 220 16.03 15.39 -4.09
C ALA A 220 16.51 16.85 -4.09
N ARG A 221 15.67 17.78 -3.61
CA ARG A 221 15.98 19.21 -3.61
C ARG A 221 16.92 19.62 -2.48
N SER A 222 16.76 19.09 -1.27
CA SER A 222 17.62 19.43 -0.12
C SER A 222 19.04 18.87 -0.25
N THR A 223 19.19 17.72 -0.88
CA THR A 223 20.50 17.13 -1.15
C THR A 223 21.12 17.60 -2.47
N GLY A 224 20.30 18.11 -3.41
CA GLY A 224 20.68 18.37 -4.79
C GLY A 224 21.01 17.09 -5.61
N ARG A 225 20.66 15.91 -5.10
CA ARG A 225 21.09 14.61 -5.64
C ARG A 225 19.91 13.64 -5.88
N PRO A 226 18.96 13.97 -6.78
CA PRO A 226 17.81 13.09 -7.09
C PRO A 226 18.24 11.71 -7.58
N ASN A 227 19.36 11.61 -8.28
CA ASN A 227 19.88 10.35 -8.81
C ASN A 227 20.41 9.42 -7.72
N ALA A 228 20.93 9.94 -6.60
CA ALA A 228 21.34 9.13 -5.47
C ALA A 228 20.12 8.43 -4.82
N LEU A 229 19.00 9.15 -4.66
CA LEU A 229 17.76 8.53 -4.17
C LEU A 229 17.21 7.50 -5.17
N SER A 230 17.27 7.78 -6.48
CA SER A 230 16.84 6.82 -7.52
C SER A 230 17.68 5.54 -7.47
N SER A 231 18.99 5.66 -7.32
CA SER A 231 19.91 4.52 -7.18
C SER A 231 19.64 3.72 -5.90
N ALA A 232 19.48 4.41 -4.76
CA ALA A 232 19.12 3.77 -3.50
C ALA A 232 17.80 2.98 -3.61
N LEU A 233 16.76 3.58 -4.20
CA LEU A 233 15.48 2.91 -4.45
C LEU A 233 15.64 1.65 -5.30
N ILE A 234 16.49 1.68 -6.32
CA ILE A 234 16.76 0.51 -7.16
C ILE A 234 17.48 -0.56 -6.35
N LYS A 235 18.51 -0.21 -5.58
CA LYS A 235 19.25 -1.16 -4.75
C LYS A 235 18.35 -1.78 -3.67
N ILE A 236 17.52 -0.99 -3.02
CA ILE A 236 16.58 -1.47 -2.01
C ILE A 236 15.51 -2.36 -2.63
N ALA A 237 14.92 -1.96 -3.75
CA ALA A 237 13.83 -2.68 -4.38
C ALA A 237 14.28 -3.95 -5.13
N TYR A 238 15.42 -3.87 -5.82
CA TYR A 238 15.86 -4.90 -6.75
C TYR A 238 17.18 -5.57 -6.31
N GLY A 239 17.99 -4.91 -5.49
CA GLY A 239 19.29 -5.41 -5.06
C GLY A 239 19.22 -6.59 -4.10
N LEU A 240 18.20 -6.64 -3.25
CA LEU A 240 17.93 -7.80 -2.38
C LEU A 240 17.72 -9.12 -3.14
N ALA A 241 17.32 -9.01 -4.40
CA ALA A 241 17.13 -10.12 -5.28
C ALA A 241 18.43 -10.80 -5.72
N VAL A 242 19.54 -10.06 -5.73
CA VAL A 242 20.83 -10.54 -6.29
C VAL A 242 21.58 -11.43 -5.34
N GLU A 243 21.59 -11.11 -4.04
CA GLU A 243 22.36 -11.88 -3.04
C GLU A 243 21.68 -13.19 -2.60
N GLY A 244 20.38 -13.36 -2.87
CA GLY A 244 19.64 -14.59 -2.54
C GLY A 244 20.08 -15.84 -3.33
N LYS A 245 21.02 -15.72 -4.27
CA LYS A 245 21.50 -16.86 -5.08
C LYS A 245 22.37 -17.87 -4.35
N GLY A 246 22.86 -17.58 -3.14
CA GLY A 246 23.85 -18.46 -2.48
C GLY A 246 23.40 -19.15 -1.18
N GLN A 247 22.50 -18.60 -0.40
CA GLN A 247 22.26 -19.09 0.96
C GLN A 247 20.82 -18.92 1.47
N GLY A 248 19.81 -18.95 0.62
CA GLY A 248 18.75 -18.84 1.49
C GLY A 248 17.35 -18.56 1.15
N MET A 249 16.71 -19.38 0.35
CA MET A 249 15.24 -19.42 0.40
C MET A 249 14.73 -19.72 1.83
N GLU A 250 15.53 -20.36 2.69
CA GLU A 250 15.20 -20.56 4.10
C GLU A 250 15.50 -19.35 4.99
N GLN A 251 16.57 -18.60 4.74
CA GLN A 251 16.81 -17.33 5.45
C GLN A 251 15.81 -16.26 5.07
N VAL A 252 15.46 -16.17 3.80
CA VAL A 252 14.38 -15.28 3.32
C VAL A 252 13.04 -15.64 3.99
N LYS A 253 12.74 -16.94 4.19
CA LYS A 253 11.54 -17.38 4.94
C LYS A 253 11.57 -17.01 6.43
N ARG A 254 12.73 -16.92 7.06
CA ARG A 254 12.83 -16.46 8.47
C ARG A 254 12.73 -14.95 8.61
N GLN A 255 13.12 -14.18 7.60
CA GLN A 255 13.05 -12.72 7.57
C GLN A 255 11.62 -12.19 7.27
N THR A 256 10.75 -13.06 6.74
CA THR A 256 9.35 -12.71 6.37
C THR A 256 8.43 -12.33 7.54
N ARG A 257 8.89 -12.36 8.79
CA ARG A 257 8.11 -11.89 9.94
C ARG A 257 7.79 -10.39 9.90
N PHE A 258 8.50 -9.60 9.09
CA PHE A 258 8.33 -8.15 8.95
C PHE A 258 7.63 -7.72 7.67
N GLU A 259 7.18 -8.66 6.83
CA GLU A 259 6.67 -8.41 5.47
C GLU A 259 5.36 -7.64 5.37
N THR A 260 4.66 -7.40 6.45
CA THR A 260 3.36 -6.72 6.44
C THR A 260 3.37 -5.35 7.11
N ASN A 261 4.55 -4.75 7.29
CA ASN A 261 4.64 -3.55 8.10
C ASN A 261 4.51 -2.27 7.26
N PRO A 262 3.44 -1.48 7.46
CA PRO A 262 3.19 -0.24 6.72
C PRO A 262 4.20 0.88 7.02
N LEU A 263 5.10 0.69 7.99
CA LEU A 263 6.15 1.66 8.37
C LEU A 263 7.46 1.48 7.59
N MET A 264 7.56 0.46 6.74
CA MET A 264 8.77 0.20 5.98
C MET A 264 8.81 1.05 4.70
N PHE A 265 9.96 1.62 4.39
CA PHE A 265 10.24 2.39 3.18
C PHE A 265 9.90 1.64 1.88
N PHE A 266 9.83 0.32 1.96
CA PHE A 266 9.63 -0.58 0.83
C PHE A 266 8.69 -1.76 1.17
N ASP A 267 7.79 -2.12 0.23
CA ASP A 267 6.93 -3.29 0.36
C ASP A 267 7.67 -4.55 -0.13
N ALA A 268 8.01 -5.44 0.80
CA ALA A 268 8.74 -6.68 0.54
C ALA A 268 8.06 -7.62 -0.48
N ARG A 269 6.76 -7.45 -0.72
CA ARG A 269 6.03 -8.24 -1.74
C ARG A 269 6.45 -7.87 -3.15
N ILE A 270 6.74 -6.59 -3.39
CA ILE A 270 7.25 -6.11 -4.69
C ILE A 270 8.68 -6.61 -4.88
N ALA A 271 9.53 -6.54 -3.85
CA ALA A 271 10.89 -7.06 -3.89
C ALA A 271 10.92 -8.53 -4.33
N ARG A 272 9.99 -9.34 -3.79
CA ARG A 272 9.89 -10.77 -4.14
C ARG A 272 9.50 -11.00 -5.59
N ALA A 273 8.50 -10.30 -6.08
CA ALA A 273 8.07 -10.43 -7.47
C ALA A 273 9.20 -10.06 -8.43
N LEU A 274 9.95 -9.01 -8.11
CA LEU A 274 11.08 -8.52 -8.90
C LEU A 274 12.34 -9.38 -8.70
N ALA A 275 12.54 -9.96 -7.51
CA ALA A 275 13.63 -10.87 -7.20
C ALA A 275 13.60 -12.14 -8.06
N VAL A 276 12.42 -12.74 -8.19
CA VAL A 276 12.22 -13.91 -9.04
C VAL A 276 12.55 -13.57 -10.50
N GLN A 277 12.21 -12.36 -10.95
CA GLN A 277 12.45 -11.89 -12.31
C GLN A 277 13.93 -11.65 -12.60
N ALA A 278 14.62 -11.02 -11.66
CA ALA A 278 16.04 -10.73 -11.80
C ALA A 278 16.91 -12.00 -11.74
N THR A 279 16.52 -13.02 -10.97
CA THR A 279 17.21 -14.32 -10.94
C THR A 279 17.05 -15.11 -12.22
N THR A 280 15.98 -14.93 -12.98
CA THR A 280 15.78 -15.58 -14.30
C THR A 280 16.59 -14.93 -15.40
N ALA A 281 16.89 -13.62 -15.31
CA ALA A 281 17.57 -12.87 -16.38
C ALA A 281 19.11 -12.88 -16.33
N GLY A 282 19.72 -13.34 -15.24
CA GLY A 282 21.16 -13.61 -15.15
C GLY A 282 22.13 -12.41 -15.18
N SER A 283 21.69 -11.20 -15.54
CA SER A 283 22.50 -9.99 -15.63
C SER A 283 21.68 -8.71 -15.42
N TYR A 284 22.26 -7.79 -14.63
CA TYR A 284 21.65 -6.48 -14.35
C TYR A 284 22.24 -5.39 -15.26
N SER A 285 21.80 -5.34 -16.51
CA SER A 285 22.03 -4.13 -17.29
C SER A 285 20.98 -3.07 -16.90
N LYS A 286 21.36 -1.78 -17.00
CA LYS A 286 20.39 -0.68 -16.84
C LYS A 286 19.21 -0.83 -17.78
N GLU A 287 19.41 -1.43 -18.93
CA GLU A 287 18.38 -1.69 -19.93
C GLU A 287 17.38 -2.75 -19.46
N THR A 288 17.84 -3.82 -18.84
CA THR A 288 16.97 -4.84 -18.22
C THR A 288 16.11 -4.23 -17.13
N LEU A 289 16.70 -3.43 -16.23
CA LEU A 289 15.96 -2.71 -15.18
C LEU A 289 14.93 -1.76 -15.77
N LYS A 290 15.28 -1.03 -16.83
CA LYS A 290 14.37 -0.12 -17.55
C LYS A 290 13.14 -0.86 -18.11
N ARG A 291 13.33 -2.03 -18.71
CA ARG A 291 12.22 -2.87 -19.22
C ARG A 291 11.31 -3.39 -18.09
N VAL A 292 11.90 -3.88 -17.01
CA VAL A 292 11.13 -4.32 -15.84
C VAL A 292 10.33 -3.18 -15.24
N MET A 293 10.93 -1.99 -15.11
CA MET A 293 10.24 -0.80 -14.60
C MET A 293 9.16 -0.27 -15.54
N ALA A 294 9.34 -0.45 -16.86
CA ALA A 294 8.33 -0.11 -17.86
C ALA A 294 7.02 -0.87 -17.62
N TRP A 295 7.11 -2.14 -17.18
CA TRP A 295 5.95 -2.92 -16.80
C TRP A 295 5.18 -2.28 -15.65
N ASP A 296 5.85 -1.82 -14.60
CA ASP A 296 5.22 -1.14 -13.45
C ASP A 296 4.51 0.16 -13.86
N LEU A 297 4.99 0.83 -14.93
CA LEU A 297 4.43 2.10 -15.38
C LEU A 297 3.12 1.96 -16.16
N TRP A 298 2.98 0.88 -16.95
CA TRP A 298 1.90 0.76 -17.95
C TRP A 298 0.99 -0.44 -17.74
N ASN A 299 1.37 -1.42 -16.93
CA ASN A 299 0.56 -2.61 -16.75
C ASN A 299 -0.62 -2.35 -15.79
N PRO A 300 -1.88 -2.66 -16.20
CA PRO A 300 -3.04 -2.50 -15.33
C PRO A 300 -2.98 -3.31 -14.03
N TRP A 301 -2.32 -4.48 -14.05
CA TRP A 301 -2.11 -5.29 -12.85
C TRP A 301 -1.20 -4.60 -11.83
N ALA A 302 -0.16 -3.91 -12.30
CA ALA A 302 0.72 -3.10 -11.45
C ALA A 302 -0.08 -1.96 -10.81
N PHE A 303 -0.89 -1.26 -11.61
CA PHE A 303 -1.81 -0.23 -11.10
C PHE A 303 -2.77 -0.78 -10.04
N PHE A 304 -3.41 -1.92 -10.33
CA PHE A 304 -4.35 -2.55 -9.39
C PHE A 304 -3.69 -2.98 -8.08
N SER A 305 -2.48 -3.56 -8.15
CA SER A 305 -1.71 -3.93 -6.97
C SER A 305 -1.32 -2.71 -6.13
N GLU A 306 -0.93 -1.61 -6.77
CA GLU A 306 -0.58 -0.36 -6.10
C GLU A 306 -1.74 0.23 -5.28
N LEU A 307 -3.01 -0.01 -5.67
CA LEU A 307 -4.16 0.48 -4.90
C LEU A 307 -4.16 0.00 -3.44
N THR A 308 -3.59 -1.17 -3.18
CA THR A 308 -3.50 -1.77 -1.83
C THR A 308 -2.16 -1.52 -1.14
N MET A 309 -1.24 -0.78 -1.76
CA MET A 309 0.09 -0.49 -1.23
C MET A 309 0.14 0.87 -0.53
N THR A 310 0.96 0.95 0.51
CA THR A 310 1.26 2.19 1.24
C THR A 310 2.23 3.09 0.49
N HIS A 311 3.13 2.50 -0.31
CA HIS A 311 4.12 3.20 -1.11
C HIS A 311 3.80 3.09 -2.60
N PRO A 312 4.13 4.10 -3.42
CA PRO A 312 4.05 4.01 -4.87
C PRO A 312 5.03 2.97 -5.41
N LEU A 313 4.74 2.46 -6.60
CA LEU A 313 5.67 1.58 -7.31
C LEU A 313 7.02 2.28 -7.52
N PRO A 314 8.16 1.59 -7.30
CA PRO A 314 9.50 2.18 -7.43
C PRO A 314 9.73 2.88 -8.76
N ALA A 315 9.28 2.28 -9.87
CA ALA A 315 9.40 2.87 -11.21
C ALA A 315 8.72 4.25 -11.32
N LYS A 316 7.57 4.43 -10.67
CA LYS A 316 6.86 5.73 -10.67
C LYS A 316 7.61 6.79 -9.86
N ARG A 317 8.20 6.40 -8.73
CA ARG A 317 9.05 7.28 -7.91
C ARG A 317 10.29 7.69 -8.68
N ILE A 318 11.01 6.74 -9.31
CA ILE A 318 12.21 6.99 -10.11
C ILE A 318 11.89 7.88 -11.31
N LYS A 319 10.74 7.67 -11.96
CA LYS A 319 10.28 8.56 -13.05
C LYS A 319 10.02 9.99 -12.55
N ALA A 320 9.45 10.14 -11.37
CA ALA A 320 9.23 11.46 -10.76
C ALA A 320 10.56 12.14 -10.37
N LEU A 321 11.48 11.40 -9.76
CA LEU A 321 12.84 11.87 -9.45
C LEU A 321 13.63 12.26 -10.71
N GLY A 322 13.43 11.52 -11.82
CA GLY A 322 14.04 11.88 -13.10
C GLY A 322 13.58 13.24 -13.63
N LYS A 323 12.33 13.64 -13.39
CA LYS A 323 11.84 14.99 -13.73
C LYS A 323 12.54 16.05 -12.88
N ILE A 324 12.68 15.79 -11.57
CA ILE A 324 13.40 16.71 -10.67
C ILE A 324 14.88 16.80 -11.06
N ALA A 325 15.51 15.69 -11.47
CA ALA A 325 16.88 15.69 -11.97
C ALA A 325 17.02 16.64 -13.19
N SER A 326 16.10 16.55 -14.14
CA SER A 326 16.08 17.43 -15.31
C SER A 326 15.85 18.91 -14.93
N GLU A 327 14.97 19.19 -13.97
CA GLU A 327 14.77 20.55 -13.43
C GLU A 327 16.05 21.12 -12.79
N LEU A 328 16.87 20.26 -12.19
CA LEU A 328 18.16 20.61 -11.59
C LEU A 328 19.34 20.57 -12.59
N GLY A 329 19.06 20.44 -13.90
CA GLY A 329 20.09 20.37 -14.93
C GLY A 329 20.90 19.08 -14.94
N GLN A 330 20.40 17.99 -14.33
CA GLN A 330 21.06 16.69 -14.26
C GLN A 330 20.38 15.71 -15.23
N THR A 331 21.17 14.80 -15.79
CA THR A 331 20.60 13.67 -16.56
C THR A 331 19.90 12.71 -15.60
N PRO A 332 18.65 12.31 -15.86
CA PRO A 332 17.94 11.31 -15.06
C PRO A 332 18.73 10.01 -14.91
N TYR A 333 18.65 9.36 -13.74
CA TYR A 333 19.33 8.09 -13.48
C TYR A 333 18.85 6.98 -14.43
N ILE A 334 17.54 6.93 -14.69
CA ILE A 334 16.92 6.12 -15.75
C ILE A 334 16.06 7.05 -16.59
N ASN A 335 16.29 7.02 -17.91
CA ASN A 335 15.43 7.70 -18.86
C ASN A 335 14.37 6.70 -19.38
N PHE A 336 13.10 7.00 -19.13
CA PHE A 336 11.97 6.20 -19.60
C PHE A 336 11.47 6.69 -20.97
N ASP A 337 12.36 6.67 -21.95
CA ASP A 337 12.09 6.98 -23.36
C ASP A 337 11.58 5.77 -24.17
N LEU A 338 11.09 4.75 -23.48
CA LEU A 338 10.51 3.58 -24.10
C LEU A 338 9.13 3.90 -24.68
N GLU A 339 8.84 3.36 -25.84
CA GLU A 339 7.49 3.34 -26.38
C GLU A 339 6.57 2.56 -25.42
N GLN A 340 5.34 3.07 -25.26
CA GLN A 340 4.36 2.38 -24.45
C GLN A 340 4.04 1.04 -25.11
N PRO A 341 4.18 -0.09 -24.40
CA PRO A 341 3.83 -1.38 -24.97
C PRO A 341 2.33 -1.45 -25.25
N GLU A 342 1.92 -2.44 -26.03
CA GLU A 342 0.52 -2.72 -26.31
C GLU A 342 -0.32 -2.73 -25.05
N SER A 343 -1.55 -2.26 -25.14
CA SER A 343 -2.45 -2.16 -24.00
C SER A 343 -2.83 -3.55 -23.48
N TYR A 344 -2.65 -3.80 -22.18
CA TYR A 344 -3.06 -5.04 -21.51
C TYR A 344 -4.41 -4.93 -20.79
N TRP A 345 -5.19 -3.89 -21.06
CA TRP A 345 -6.46 -3.66 -20.36
C TRP A 345 -7.50 -4.74 -20.66
N ASP A 346 -7.56 -5.24 -21.89
CA ASP A 346 -8.53 -6.29 -22.27
C ASP A 346 -8.24 -7.60 -21.53
N ASP A 347 -6.97 -7.99 -21.46
CA ASP A 347 -6.52 -9.15 -20.72
C ASP A 347 -6.78 -8.99 -19.21
N PHE A 348 -6.52 -7.81 -18.66
CA PHE A 348 -6.76 -7.48 -17.26
C PHE A 348 -8.26 -7.58 -16.93
N LEU A 349 -9.13 -6.99 -17.73
CA LEU A 349 -10.58 -7.02 -17.52
C LEU A 349 -11.12 -8.45 -17.62
N ARG A 350 -10.64 -9.22 -18.58
CA ARG A 350 -10.97 -10.65 -18.72
C ARG A 350 -10.55 -11.44 -17.47
N ASP A 351 -9.34 -11.22 -16.99
CA ASP A 351 -8.81 -11.90 -15.80
C ASP A 351 -9.62 -11.53 -14.53
N ILE A 352 -9.98 -10.26 -14.37
CA ILE A 352 -10.87 -9.81 -13.27
C ILE A 352 -12.25 -10.45 -13.37
N PHE A 353 -12.82 -10.46 -14.60
CA PHE A 353 -14.14 -11.08 -14.82
C PHE A 353 -14.11 -12.56 -14.47
N ILE A 354 -13.13 -13.32 -14.94
CA ILE A 354 -12.98 -14.74 -14.63
C ILE A 354 -12.85 -14.97 -13.12
N ARG A 355 -12.02 -14.16 -12.44
CA ARG A 355 -11.83 -14.27 -10.98
C ARG A 355 -13.03 -13.84 -10.17
N GLY A 356 -13.78 -12.85 -10.65
CA GLY A 356 -14.96 -12.31 -9.96
C GLY A 356 -16.26 -13.05 -10.25
N SER A 357 -16.31 -13.89 -11.31
CA SER A 357 -17.54 -14.50 -11.78
C SER A 357 -18.25 -15.35 -10.72
N TRP A 358 -17.50 -16.08 -9.90
CA TRP A 358 -18.06 -16.86 -8.80
C TRP A 358 -18.70 -15.97 -7.72
N ALA A 359 -18.13 -14.81 -7.41
CA ALA A 359 -18.70 -13.88 -6.44
C ALA A 359 -19.94 -13.16 -6.98
N LEU A 360 -19.99 -12.90 -8.30
CA LEU A 360 -21.13 -12.32 -8.97
C LEU A 360 -22.28 -13.31 -9.14
N SER A 361 -22.02 -14.62 -9.16
CA SER A 361 -23.05 -15.65 -9.31
C SER A 361 -24.07 -15.63 -8.17
N ILE A 362 -23.63 -15.34 -6.93
CA ILE A 362 -24.50 -15.32 -5.74
C ILE A 362 -25.55 -14.19 -5.80
N PRO A 363 -25.19 -12.91 -5.96
CA PRO A 363 -26.18 -11.83 -6.06
C PRO A 363 -27.06 -11.95 -7.31
N ILE A 364 -26.52 -12.46 -8.42
CA ILE A 364 -27.33 -12.74 -9.62
C ILE A 364 -28.37 -13.82 -9.31
N ALA A 365 -27.99 -14.91 -8.67
CA ALA A 365 -28.91 -15.98 -8.29
C ALA A 365 -30.02 -15.50 -7.33
N ILE A 366 -29.65 -14.65 -6.35
CA ILE A 366 -30.61 -14.04 -5.42
C ILE A 366 -31.56 -13.10 -6.17
N PHE A 367 -31.04 -12.20 -7.00
CA PHE A 367 -31.84 -11.24 -7.76
C PHE A 367 -32.81 -11.93 -8.71
N VAL A 368 -32.34 -12.90 -9.47
CA VAL A 368 -33.14 -13.65 -10.44
C VAL A 368 -34.12 -14.58 -9.73
N GLY A 369 -33.70 -15.23 -8.63
CA GLY A 369 -34.56 -16.06 -7.81
C GLY A 369 -35.74 -15.28 -7.20
N TRP A 370 -35.51 -14.04 -6.76
CA TRP A 370 -36.55 -13.15 -6.24
C TRP A 370 -37.59 -12.79 -7.29
N TRP A 371 -37.17 -12.52 -8.54
CA TRP A 371 -38.08 -12.18 -9.64
C TRP A 371 -38.85 -13.37 -10.17
N LEU A 372 -38.34 -14.59 -10.00
CA LEU A 372 -38.88 -15.83 -10.59
C LEU A 372 -39.52 -16.73 -9.55
N PHE A 373 -39.63 -16.29 -8.31
CA PHE A 373 -40.26 -17.03 -7.21
C PHE A 373 -41.67 -17.57 -7.51
N PRO A 374 -42.53 -16.99 -8.40
CA PRO A 374 -43.79 -17.55 -8.78
C PRO A 374 -43.73 -18.82 -9.67
N VAL A 375 -42.53 -19.15 -10.20
CA VAL A 375 -42.41 -20.22 -11.20
C VAL A 375 -41.37 -21.25 -10.79
N GLY A 376 -41.75 -22.24 -9.98
CA GLY A 376 -40.85 -23.22 -9.36
C GLY A 376 -39.87 -23.97 -10.28
N LEU A 377 -40.20 -24.11 -11.59
CA LEU A 377 -39.28 -24.71 -12.58
C LEU A 377 -38.08 -23.83 -12.91
N MET A 378 -38.23 -22.51 -12.79
CA MET A 378 -37.15 -21.58 -13.11
C MET A 378 -36.14 -21.45 -11.97
N VAL A 379 -36.52 -21.68 -10.71
CA VAL A 379 -35.63 -21.71 -9.56
C VAL A 379 -34.54 -22.78 -9.73
N ALA A 380 -34.92 -23.97 -10.21
CA ALA A 380 -33.97 -25.05 -10.49
C ALA A 380 -32.99 -24.70 -11.62
N PHE A 381 -33.46 -24.00 -12.67
CA PHE A 381 -32.63 -23.53 -13.77
C PHE A 381 -31.59 -22.50 -13.29
N PHE A 382 -31.99 -21.55 -12.43
CA PHE A 382 -31.08 -20.52 -11.96
C PHE A 382 -30.10 -20.99 -10.88
N ILE A 383 -30.51 -21.95 -10.04
CA ILE A 383 -29.56 -22.66 -9.16
C ILE A 383 -28.52 -23.39 -10.02
N SER A 384 -28.93 -24.03 -11.09
CA SER A 384 -28.00 -24.70 -12.01
C SER A 384 -27.10 -23.73 -12.76
N LEU A 385 -27.63 -22.58 -13.18
CA LEU A 385 -26.83 -21.53 -13.84
C LEU A 385 -25.86 -20.88 -12.87
N SER A 386 -26.25 -20.57 -11.63
CA SER A 386 -25.36 -20.02 -10.62
C SER A 386 -24.28 -21.01 -10.20
N ALA A 387 -24.60 -22.32 -10.12
CA ALA A 387 -23.61 -23.37 -9.92
C ALA A 387 -22.65 -23.45 -11.10
N LEU A 388 -23.13 -23.36 -12.33
CA LEU A 388 -22.30 -23.35 -13.54
C LEU A 388 -21.34 -22.15 -13.53
N LEU A 389 -21.82 -20.94 -13.23
CA LEU A 389 -20.99 -19.72 -13.12
C LEU A 389 -19.98 -19.83 -11.99
N PHE A 390 -20.39 -20.40 -10.85
CA PHE A 390 -19.48 -20.66 -9.73
C PHE A 390 -18.36 -21.60 -10.14
N PHE A 391 -18.70 -22.75 -10.76
CA PHE A 391 -17.69 -23.71 -11.22
C PHE A 391 -16.84 -23.15 -12.36
N ALA A 392 -17.41 -22.40 -13.29
CA ALA A 392 -16.64 -21.76 -14.35
C ALA A 392 -15.65 -20.73 -13.79
N GLY A 393 -16.08 -19.93 -12.80
CA GLY A 393 -15.20 -18.98 -12.11
C GLY A 393 -14.12 -19.68 -11.29
N LEU A 394 -14.48 -20.76 -10.58
CA LEU A 394 -13.52 -21.57 -9.81
C LEU A 394 -12.52 -22.25 -10.74
N PHE A 395 -12.98 -22.84 -11.86
CA PHE A 395 -12.10 -23.44 -12.87
C PHE A 395 -11.20 -22.41 -13.52
N GLY A 396 -11.75 -21.25 -13.88
CA GLY A 396 -10.98 -20.13 -14.39
C GLY A 396 -9.92 -19.65 -13.40
N PHE A 397 -10.28 -19.52 -12.13
CA PHE A 397 -9.34 -19.18 -11.04
C PHE A 397 -8.23 -20.23 -10.92
N VAL A 398 -8.57 -21.52 -10.89
CA VAL A 398 -7.56 -22.61 -10.83
C VAL A 398 -6.70 -22.62 -12.08
N TYR A 399 -7.29 -22.43 -13.27
CA TYR A 399 -6.56 -22.34 -14.52
C TYR A 399 -5.56 -21.20 -14.51
N LEU A 400 -5.97 -20.01 -14.08
CA LEU A 400 -5.08 -18.86 -13.99
C LEU A 400 -3.97 -19.08 -12.96
N GLN A 401 -4.26 -19.69 -11.82
CA GLN A 401 -3.26 -19.95 -10.77
C GLN A 401 -2.27 -21.06 -11.15
N VAL A 402 -2.76 -22.13 -11.78
CA VAL A 402 -1.95 -23.34 -12.02
C VAL A 402 -1.27 -23.33 -13.39
N TYR A 403 -1.98 -22.88 -14.44
CA TYR A 403 -1.51 -23.03 -15.81
C TYR A 403 -1.00 -21.74 -16.44
N LYS A 404 -1.70 -20.62 -16.22
CA LYS A 404 -1.33 -19.36 -16.87
C LYS A 404 -0.31 -18.56 -16.05
N TYR A 405 -0.42 -18.62 -14.71
CA TYR A 405 0.43 -17.83 -13.79
C TYR A 405 0.86 -18.64 -12.57
N PRO A 406 1.68 -19.71 -12.74
CA PRO A 406 2.02 -20.62 -11.67
C PRO A 406 2.82 -19.99 -10.52
N HIS A 407 3.44 -18.82 -10.70
CA HIS A 407 4.34 -18.19 -9.72
C HIS A 407 4.02 -16.76 -9.32
N ASN A 408 2.98 -16.18 -9.79
CA ASN A 408 2.39 -14.85 -9.57
C ASN A 408 2.13 -14.12 -10.90
N PHE A 409 1.03 -13.39 -10.97
CA PHE A 409 0.60 -12.62 -12.15
C PHE A 409 1.64 -11.66 -12.70
N ALA A 410 2.50 -11.13 -11.81
CA ALA A 410 3.55 -10.21 -12.17
C ALA A 410 4.71 -10.89 -12.92
N SER A 411 5.06 -12.14 -12.54
CA SER A 411 6.28 -12.79 -13.02
C SER A 411 6.16 -13.37 -14.44
N ALA A 412 4.99 -13.88 -14.84
CA ALA A 412 4.86 -14.57 -16.13
C ALA A 412 5.00 -13.63 -17.33
N ARG A 413 4.48 -12.39 -17.26
CA ARG A 413 4.57 -11.44 -18.38
C ARG A 413 5.84 -10.62 -18.41
N VAL A 414 6.57 -10.53 -17.30
CA VAL A 414 7.90 -9.92 -17.35
C VAL A 414 8.90 -10.86 -18.01
N VAL A 415 8.72 -12.17 -17.91
CA VAL A 415 9.51 -13.12 -18.71
C VAL A 415 9.31 -12.84 -20.22
N ASP A 416 8.08 -12.56 -20.64
CA ASP A 416 7.81 -12.20 -22.05
C ASP A 416 8.45 -10.86 -22.46
N LEU A 417 8.54 -9.89 -21.54
CA LEU A 417 9.21 -8.60 -21.78
C LEU A 417 10.74 -8.71 -21.77
N LEU A 418 11.28 -9.73 -21.12
CA LEU A 418 12.72 -10.00 -21.03
C LEU A 418 13.22 -10.87 -22.21
N GLN A 419 12.31 -11.56 -22.92
CA GLN A 419 12.66 -12.24 -24.17
C GLN A 419 12.89 -11.18 -25.25
N GLU A 420 14.00 -11.26 -25.95
CA GLU A 420 14.22 -10.41 -27.13
C GLU A 420 13.01 -10.52 -28.06
N PRO A 421 12.55 -9.41 -28.66
CA PRO A 421 11.51 -9.49 -29.67
C PRO A 421 12.00 -10.48 -30.75
N LYS A 422 11.27 -11.58 -30.90
CA LYS A 422 11.52 -12.48 -32.03
C LYS A 422 11.54 -11.61 -33.25
N ALA A 423 12.69 -11.53 -33.92
CA ALA A 423 12.83 -10.80 -35.17
C ALA A 423 11.64 -11.18 -36.06
N SER A 424 10.81 -10.21 -36.41
CA SER A 424 9.71 -10.43 -37.34
C SER A 424 10.34 -11.00 -38.60
N PRO A 425 9.83 -12.11 -39.16
CA PRO A 425 10.32 -12.57 -40.44
C PRO A 425 10.07 -11.44 -41.43
N VAL A 426 11.17 -10.91 -41.97
CA VAL A 426 11.14 -9.97 -43.09
C VAL A 426 10.36 -10.66 -44.21
N ARG A 427 9.21 -10.09 -44.52
CA ARG A 427 8.49 -10.37 -45.77
C ARG A 427 8.94 -9.39 -46.83
#